data_e79176028fa1aa2e95cad2112377bed1
#
_entry.id   e79176028fa1aa2e95cad2112377bed1
#
_cell.length_a   1.000
_cell.length_b   1.000
_cell.length_c   1.000
_cell.angle_alpha   90.00
_cell.angle_beta   90.00
_cell.angle_gamma   90.00
#
_symmetry.space_group_name_H-M   'P 1'
#
loop_
_entity.id
_entity.type
_entity.pdbx_description
1 polymer ?
#
loop_
_entity_poly.entity_id
_entity_poly.type
_entity_poly.pdbx_seq_one_letter_code
_entity_poly.pdbx_strand_id
1 'polypeptide(L)'
;MRCLIFLCSGLLLSSHLFACTSAVISGRATRDGRPILWKQRDTGTLENKLVYHTGHTGHTGSTYAFLGVHNADDSANAEMFMGSNAVGFSIINTASYNLAYPQYKGKMDEEGILMKRALAVCSTLAEFEALLQATKGTRGVEANFGVVDAKGGAAFYETDPYSFIKYDANDPTVAPHGYLLRTNFSASGTPERGQGYIRYQTETDLFQWGFLGEGLSVNFILNEATTCLRHSLTGVDLARGPLPESAATPSIVSFADFIVRYSTTASMIIQGVAQGEPASLTTLWTVLGSPLTTPVLPVWVQYAEQIPPQLFAGHNRSAALNAASLRLKDRCFPLKVPEGKSYLDFGKVMNREGTGTLQKLRVVNALLVKEGTRLLEKMRSAKVTDPDVRQSYQEMMNAVGGYYASFGVDL
;
A
#
# COMPACT_ATOMS: atom_id res chain seq x y z
N MET A 1 34.81 44.74 27.01
CA MET A 1 33.63 43.84 27.00
C MET A 1 33.36 43.38 25.57
N ARG A 2 33.74 42.16 25.22
CA ARG A 2 33.45 41.53 23.92
C ARG A 2 32.29 40.56 24.13
N CYS A 3 31.12 40.91 23.57
CA CYS A 3 29.99 39.97 23.48
C CYS A 3 30.30 38.91 22.46
N LEU A 4 30.46 37.65 22.87
CA LEU A 4 30.41 36.47 21.99
C LEU A 4 28.92 36.15 21.72
N ILE A 5 28.51 36.35 20.48
CA ILE A 5 27.22 35.84 19.99
C ILE A 5 27.45 34.41 19.57
N PHE A 6 26.92 33.43 20.32
CA PHE A 6 26.82 32.03 19.90
C PHE A 6 25.68 31.94 18.90
N LEU A 7 26.01 31.81 17.61
CA LEU A 7 25.08 31.34 16.59
C LEU A 7 24.88 29.83 16.79
N CYS A 8 23.78 29.43 17.44
CA CYS A 8 23.27 28.09 17.36
C CYS A 8 22.70 27.87 15.94
N SER A 9 23.52 27.34 15.03
CA SER A 9 23.05 26.78 13.76
C SER A 9 22.27 25.51 14.06
N GLY A 10 20.97 25.64 14.31
CA GLY A 10 20.07 24.50 14.31
C GLY A 10 20.03 23.91 12.89
N LEU A 11 20.76 22.82 12.64
CA LEU A 11 20.50 21.96 11.50
C LEU A 11 19.05 21.46 11.65
N LEU A 12 18.13 22.07 10.92
CA LEU A 12 16.84 21.46 10.59
C LEU A 12 17.14 20.26 9.69
N LEU A 13 17.45 19.12 10.29
CA LEU A 13 17.32 17.83 9.63
C LEU A 13 15.83 17.73 9.26
N SER A 14 15.50 18.04 8.00
CA SER A 14 14.25 17.64 7.42
C SER A 14 14.26 16.11 7.36
N SER A 15 13.86 15.48 8.46
CA SER A 15 13.51 14.06 8.46
C SER A 15 12.44 13.90 7.38
N HIS A 16 12.76 13.20 6.30
CA HIS A 16 11.78 12.74 5.33
C HIS A 16 10.88 11.74 6.04
N LEU A 17 9.87 12.26 6.72
CA LEU A 17 8.92 11.47 7.47
C LEU A 17 8.10 10.65 6.48
N PHE A 18 8.27 9.33 6.52
CA PHE A 18 7.47 8.38 5.77
C PHE A 18 6.03 8.47 6.26
N ALA A 19 5.10 8.62 5.33
CA ALA A 19 3.73 8.88 5.70
C ALA A 19 2.79 7.96 4.91
N CYS A 20 2.29 6.89 5.52
CA CYS A 20 1.40 5.91 4.91
C CYS A 20 -0.05 6.10 5.36
N THR A 21 -0.98 5.46 4.66
CA THR A 21 -2.40 5.33 5.01
C THR A 21 -2.79 3.87 4.84
N SER A 22 -3.56 3.30 5.76
CA SER A 22 -3.85 1.86 5.70
C SER A 22 -5.11 1.46 6.44
N ALA A 23 -5.72 0.37 5.98
CA ALA A 23 -6.89 -0.26 6.61
C ALA A 23 -6.68 -1.76 6.83
N VAL A 24 -7.23 -2.25 7.93
CA VAL A 24 -7.52 -3.66 8.19
C VAL A 24 -9.02 -3.83 8.21
N ILE A 25 -9.55 -4.69 7.35
CA ILE A 25 -10.98 -4.92 7.18
C ILE A 25 -11.25 -6.39 7.45
N SER A 26 -12.05 -6.66 8.47
CA SER A 26 -12.54 -8.00 8.79
C SER A 26 -13.49 -8.52 7.70
N GLY A 27 -13.53 -9.83 7.50
CA GLY A 27 -14.51 -10.46 6.62
C GLY A 27 -15.96 -10.14 6.97
N ARG A 28 -16.27 -9.76 8.20
CA ARG A 28 -17.64 -9.34 8.59
C ARG A 28 -18.05 -7.96 8.03
N ALA A 29 -17.09 -7.16 7.53
CA ALA A 29 -17.36 -5.85 6.92
C ALA A 29 -17.30 -5.89 5.38
N THR A 30 -16.97 -7.05 4.80
CA THR A 30 -16.96 -7.27 3.36
C THR A 30 -18.16 -8.11 2.92
N ARG A 31 -18.65 -7.91 1.70
CA ARG A 31 -19.81 -8.67 1.20
C ARG A 31 -19.52 -10.16 0.98
N ASP A 32 -18.29 -10.48 0.68
CA ASP A 32 -17.84 -11.84 0.32
C ASP A 32 -17.18 -12.60 1.48
N GLY A 33 -17.19 -12.00 2.69
CA GLY A 33 -16.64 -12.62 3.89
C GLY A 33 -15.12 -12.71 3.96
N ARG A 34 -14.40 -12.10 3.00
CA ARG A 34 -12.93 -12.15 2.92
C ARG A 34 -12.32 -10.93 3.59
N PRO A 35 -11.37 -11.11 4.51
CA PRO A 35 -10.67 -9.97 5.11
C PRO A 35 -9.82 -9.26 4.06
N ILE A 36 -9.63 -7.95 4.23
CA ILE A 36 -8.82 -7.15 3.33
C ILE A 36 -7.81 -6.34 4.15
N LEU A 37 -6.54 -6.32 3.67
CA LEU A 37 -5.56 -5.31 4.03
C LEU A 37 -5.42 -4.31 2.88
N TRP A 38 -5.29 -3.04 3.21
CA TRP A 38 -4.93 -2.01 2.26
C TRP A 38 -3.82 -1.13 2.82
N LYS A 39 -2.85 -0.82 1.96
CA LYS A 39 -1.81 0.16 2.27
C LYS A 39 -1.55 1.05 1.07
N GLN A 40 -1.54 2.35 1.35
CA GLN A 40 -0.99 3.40 0.50
C GLN A 40 0.40 3.72 1.03
N ARG A 41 1.43 3.39 0.27
CA ARG A 41 2.82 3.57 0.67
C ARG A 41 3.35 4.91 0.22
N ASP A 42 3.73 5.75 1.18
CA ASP A 42 4.39 7.02 0.94
C ASP A 42 5.83 6.97 1.44
N THR A 43 6.77 7.35 0.61
CA THR A 43 8.21 7.32 0.92
C THR A 43 8.99 8.30 0.06
N GLY A 44 10.19 8.66 0.51
CA GLY A 44 11.15 9.44 -0.28
C GLY A 44 11.77 8.64 -1.44
N THR A 45 11.86 7.30 -1.31
CA THR A 45 12.32 6.40 -2.39
C THR A 45 11.15 6.09 -3.30
N LEU A 46 11.13 6.70 -4.50
CA LEU A 46 10.01 6.59 -5.43
C LEU A 46 10.01 5.28 -6.21
N GLU A 47 11.16 4.64 -6.34
CA GLU A 47 11.37 3.44 -7.13
C GLU A 47 11.14 2.17 -6.32
N ASN A 48 10.29 1.30 -6.85
CA ASN A 48 9.88 0.05 -6.21
C ASN A 48 10.00 -1.14 -7.18
N LYS A 49 10.06 -2.32 -6.59
CA LYS A 49 10.00 -3.61 -7.26
C LYS A 49 9.18 -4.59 -6.45
N LEU A 50 8.53 -5.54 -7.12
CA LEU A 50 8.02 -6.75 -6.48
C LEU A 50 9.17 -7.74 -6.35
N VAL A 51 9.20 -8.50 -5.26
CA VAL A 51 10.20 -9.57 -5.05
C VAL A 51 9.49 -10.83 -4.60
N TYR A 52 9.81 -11.94 -5.25
CA TYR A 52 9.43 -13.27 -4.81
C TYR A 52 10.57 -13.89 -4.00
N HIS A 53 10.25 -14.29 -2.79
CA HIS A 53 11.16 -15.03 -1.91
C HIS A 53 10.72 -16.50 -1.89
N THR A 54 11.60 -17.39 -2.30
CA THR A 54 11.35 -18.83 -2.24
C THR A 54 11.31 -19.31 -0.80
N GLY A 55 10.36 -20.19 -0.50
CA GLY A 55 10.37 -20.92 0.77
C GLY A 55 11.56 -21.88 0.86
N HIS A 56 11.91 -22.23 2.07
CA HIS A 56 12.98 -23.20 2.33
C HIS A 56 12.49 -24.28 3.29
N THR A 57 12.85 -25.53 3.04
CA THR A 57 12.63 -26.64 3.95
C THR A 57 13.99 -27.26 4.30
N GLY A 58 14.40 -27.22 5.56
CA GLY A 58 15.70 -27.70 5.95
C GLY A 58 15.79 -28.07 7.44
N HIS A 59 16.93 -28.62 7.84
CA HIS A 59 17.19 -29.06 9.23
C HIS A 59 17.17 -27.93 10.27
N THR A 60 17.36 -26.67 9.84
CA THR A 60 17.34 -25.49 10.71
C THR A 60 15.98 -24.80 10.79
N GLY A 61 14.94 -25.39 10.20
CA GLY A 61 13.57 -24.85 10.13
C GLY A 61 13.08 -24.68 8.71
N SER A 62 11.77 -24.47 8.57
CA SER A 62 11.12 -24.21 7.29
C SER A 62 10.68 -22.77 7.23
N THR A 63 10.75 -22.18 6.03
CA THR A 63 10.19 -20.85 5.74
C THR A 63 9.18 -20.91 4.61
N TYR A 64 8.17 -20.05 4.67
CA TYR A 64 7.17 -19.93 3.60
C TYR A 64 7.71 -19.10 2.44
N ALA A 65 7.30 -19.45 1.23
CA ALA A 65 7.44 -18.58 0.07
C ALA A 65 6.51 -17.36 0.22
N PHE A 66 6.95 -16.18 -0.26
CA PHE A 66 6.15 -14.96 -0.19
C PHE A 66 6.47 -13.97 -1.32
N LEU A 67 5.51 -13.08 -1.58
CA LEU A 67 5.64 -11.92 -2.46
C LEU A 67 5.54 -10.64 -1.64
N GLY A 68 6.37 -9.64 -1.95
CA GLY A 68 6.31 -8.35 -1.30
C GLY A 68 6.92 -7.21 -2.11
N VAL A 69 6.53 -5.98 -1.76
CA VAL A 69 7.07 -4.75 -2.35
C VAL A 69 8.32 -4.31 -1.58
N HIS A 70 9.38 -4.06 -2.32
CA HIS A 70 10.69 -3.62 -1.84
C HIS A 70 11.08 -2.29 -2.50
N ASN A 71 12.00 -1.56 -1.88
CA ASN A 71 12.70 -0.47 -2.55
C ASN A 71 13.57 -1.04 -3.68
N ALA A 72 13.64 -0.33 -4.81
CA ALA A 72 14.45 -0.77 -5.94
C ALA A 72 15.95 -0.76 -5.63
N ASP A 73 16.42 0.19 -4.82
CA ASP A 73 17.80 0.36 -4.38
C ASP A 73 18.24 -0.65 -3.31
N ASP A 74 17.31 -1.33 -2.64
CA ASP A 74 17.62 -2.44 -1.73
C ASP A 74 18.06 -3.68 -2.53
N SER A 75 19.34 -3.76 -2.85
CA SER A 75 19.92 -4.86 -3.62
C SER A 75 19.91 -6.20 -2.87
N ALA A 76 19.91 -6.17 -1.55
CA ALA A 76 19.86 -7.35 -0.69
C ALA A 76 18.43 -7.84 -0.47
N ASN A 77 17.42 -7.06 -0.89
CA ASN A 77 16.02 -7.30 -0.58
C ASN A 77 15.81 -7.54 0.94
N ALA A 78 16.51 -6.75 1.76
CA ALA A 78 16.52 -6.89 3.21
C ALA A 78 15.20 -6.45 3.84
N GLU A 79 14.59 -5.40 3.30
CA GLU A 79 13.39 -4.77 3.81
C GLU A 79 12.20 -5.00 2.89
N MET A 80 11.02 -5.20 3.47
CA MET A 80 9.77 -5.39 2.73
C MET A 80 8.65 -4.58 3.39
N PHE A 81 7.74 -3.99 2.61
CA PHE A 81 6.81 -2.98 3.13
C PHE A 81 5.33 -3.36 3.04
N MET A 82 4.97 -4.37 2.29
CA MET A 82 3.64 -4.97 2.18
C MET A 82 3.74 -6.26 1.38
N GLY A 83 3.03 -7.32 1.79
CA GLY A 83 3.07 -8.60 1.09
C GLY A 83 2.27 -9.70 1.75
N SER A 84 2.30 -10.87 1.12
CA SER A 84 1.62 -12.10 1.58
C SER A 84 2.48 -13.33 1.32
N ASN A 85 2.33 -14.35 2.15
CA ASN A 85 3.00 -15.64 1.98
C ASN A 85 2.06 -16.73 1.42
N ALA A 86 2.65 -17.88 1.10
CA ALA A 86 1.96 -19.01 0.47
C ALA A 86 0.87 -19.64 1.35
N VAL A 87 0.88 -19.38 2.66
CA VAL A 87 -0.12 -19.88 3.61
C VAL A 87 -1.14 -18.81 4.02
N GLY A 88 -1.18 -17.68 3.28
CA GLY A 88 -2.20 -16.65 3.41
C GLY A 88 -1.99 -15.67 4.57
N PHE A 89 -0.86 -15.72 5.27
CA PHE A 89 -0.48 -14.68 6.19
C PHE A 89 0.00 -13.45 5.40
N SER A 90 -0.61 -12.30 5.69
CA SER A 90 -0.34 -11.05 5.00
C SER A 90 -0.07 -9.94 5.99
N ILE A 91 0.85 -9.03 5.66
CA ILE A 91 1.26 -7.95 6.55
C ILE A 91 1.53 -6.66 5.80
N ILE A 92 1.13 -5.55 6.41
CA ILE A 92 1.43 -4.17 6.00
C ILE A 92 1.90 -3.38 7.22
N ASN A 93 2.47 -2.19 7.03
CA ASN A 93 2.75 -1.27 8.14
C ASN A 93 2.40 0.18 7.80
N THR A 94 2.21 0.99 8.84
CA THR A 94 2.42 2.45 8.80
C THR A 94 3.39 2.81 9.92
N ALA A 95 4.44 3.58 9.62
CA ALA A 95 5.30 4.12 10.67
C ALA A 95 4.46 4.98 11.63
N SER A 96 4.74 4.90 12.91
CA SER A 96 4.14 5.73 13.95
C SER A 96 5.18 6.73 14.46
N TYR A 97 4.74 7.85 15.01
CA TYR A 97 5.65 8.90 15.50
C TYR A 97 5.19 9.44 16.86
N ASN A 98 4.42 8.68 17.62
CA ASN A 98 3.85 9.13 18.90
C ASN A 98 3.91 8.08 20.02
N LEU A 99 4.60 6.97 19.82
CA LEU A 99 4.88 6.00 20.88
C LEU A 99 6.10 6.47 21.71
N ALA A 100 6.21 6.01 22.95
CA ALA A 100 7.27 6.41 23.89
C ALA A 100 8.09 5.20 24.35
N TYR A 101 9.38 5.18 24.01
CA TYR A 101 10.31 4.12 24.37
C TYR A 101 11.72 4.68 24.68
N PRO A 102 11.84 5.62 25.64
CA PRO A 102 13.09 6.38 25.86
C PRO A 102 14.29 5.53 26.28
N GLN A 103 14.06 4.29 26.75
CA GLN A 103 15.12 3.35 27.16
C GLN A 103 15.79 2.66 25.97
N TYR A 104 15.15 2.61 24.80
CA TYR A 104 15.69 1.92 23.64
C TYR A 104 16.86 2.71 23.05
N LYS A 105 17.99 2.01 22.85
CA LYS A 105 19.24 2.58 22.31
C LYS A 105 19.72 1.82 21.07
N GLY A 106 18.93 0.86 20.59
CA GLY A 106 19.23 0.11 19.37
C GLY A 106 18.95 0.91 18.09
N LYS A 107 19.20 0.27 16.95
CA LYS A 107 18.86 0.80 15.64
C LYS A 107 17.34 0.82 15.49
N MET A 108 16.80 1.89 14.94
CA MET A 108 15.38 2.06 14.58
C MET A 108 15.17 1.87 13.09
N ASP A 109 13.92 1.99 12.63
CA ASP A 109 13.49 1.86 11.23
C ASP A 109 13.71 0.43 10.68
N GLU A 110 13.46 -0.60 11.52
CA GLU A 110 13.61 -2.01 11.16
C GLU A 110 12.27 -2.71 10.84
N GLU A 111 11.22 -1.95 10.58
CA GLU A 111 9.87 -2.45 10.26
C GLU A 111 9.89 -3.40 9.05
N GLY A 112 10.62 -3.03 7.99
CA GLY A 112 10.73 -3.84 6.78
C GLY A 112 11.42 -5.19 7.02
N ILE A 113 12.41 -5.23 7.91
CA ILE A 113 13.11 -6.45 8.32
C ILE A 113 12.17 -7.36 9.11
N LEU A 114 11.44 -6.79 10.09
CA LEU A 114 10.47 -7.53 10.90
C LEU A 114 9.34 -8.12 10.04
N MET A 115 8.81 -7.35 9.09
CA MET A 115 7.76 -7.80 8.18
C MET A 115 8.22 -8.92 7.27
N LYS A 116 9.43 -8.81 6.71
CA LYS A 116 10.05 -9.88 5.90
C LYS A 116 10.18 -11.17 6.71
N ARG A 117 10.66 -11.07 7.96
CA ARG A 117 10.76 -12.21 8.86
C ARG A 117 9.38 -12.81 9.18
N ALA A 118 8.38 -11.97 9.45
CA ALA A 118 7.02 -12.42 9.72
C ALA A 118 6.44 -13.23 8.54
N LEU A 119 6.57 -12.74 7.31
CA LEU A 119 6.13 -13.49 6.12
C LEU A 119 6.84 -14.82 5.93
N ALA A 120 8.11 -14.90 6.32
CA ALA A 120 8.86 -16.13 6.19
C ALA A 120 8.41 -17.21 7.21
N VAL A 121 7.92 -16.82 8.40
CA VAL A 121 7.73 -17.78 9.50
C VAL A 121 6.34 -17.84 10.11
N CYS A 122 5.47 -16.85 9.86
CA CYS A 122 4.14 -16.81 10.45
C CYS A 122 3.07 -17.31 9.46
N SER A 123 2.07 -18.01 9.96
CA SER A 123 0.85 -18.42 9.25
C SER A 123 -0.42 -17.84 9.88
N THR A 124 -0.32 -17.34 11.12
CA THR A 124 -1.46 -16.84 11.91
C THR A 124 -1.09 -15.59 12.69
N LEU A 125 -2.12 -14.84 13.14
CA LEU A 125 -1.95 -13.71 14.07
C LEU A 125 -1.24 -14.14 15.35
N ALA A 126 -1.56 -15.31 15.88
CA ALA A 126 -0.95 -15.83 17.12
C ALA A 126 0.57 -16.08 16.95
N GLU A 127 1.02 -16.57 15.78
CA GLU A 127 2.44 -16.73 15.49
C GLU A 127 3.15 -15.38 15.32
N PHE A 128 2.47 -14.37 14.78
CA PHE A 128 2.99 -13.01 14.74
C PHE A 128 3.13 -12.41 16.14
N GLU A 129 2.15 -12.61 17.03
CA GLU A 129 2.24 -12.22 18.44
C GLU A 129 3.43 -12.91 19.14
N ALA A 130 3.64 -14.21 18.89
CA ALA A 130 4.79 -14.94 19.40
C ALA A 130 6.13 -14.37 18.88
N LEU A 131 6.18 -13.99 17.59
CA LEU A 131 7.35 -13.32 16.99
C LEU A 131 7.60 -11.97 17.64
N LEU A 132 6.55 -11.16 17.88
CA LEU A 132 6.67 -9.90 18.61
C LEU A 132 7.18 -10.09 20.03
N GLN A 133 6.75 -11.13 20.74
CA GLN A 133 7.28 -11.46 22.09
C GLN A 133 8.74 -11.89 22.01
N ALA A 134 9.11 -12.74 21.05
CA ALA A 134 10.47 -13.25 20.89
C ALA A 134 11.48 -12.15 20.50
N THR A 135 11.02 -11.05 19.90
CA THR A 135 11.86 -9.93 19.46
C THR A 135 11.83 -8.72 20.40
N LYS A 136 11.17 -8.86 21.56
CA LYS A 136 11.07 -7.82 22.58
C LYS A 136 12.47 -7.30 22.98
N GLY A 137 12.65 -5.99 22.93
CA GLY A 137 13.90 -5.32 23.31
C GLY A 137 14.99 -5.36 22.24
N THR A 138 14.79 -6.07 21.13
CA THR A 138 15.73 -6.14 20.01
C THR A 138 15.16 -5.63 18.69
N ARG A 139 13.84 -5.59 18.53
CA ARG A 139 13.20 -4.99 17.36
C ARG A 139 13.25 -3.48 17.43
N GLY A 140 13.82 -2.83 16.46
CA GLY A 140 13.89 -1.37 16.36
C GLY A 140 12.74 -0.82 15.53
N VAL A 141 11.50 -0.90 16.04
CA VAL A 141 10.30 -0.49 15.30
C VAL A 141 9.44 0.48 16.09
N GLU A 142 8.82 1.42 15.37
CA GLU A 142 7.71 2.24 15.87
C GLU A 142 6.65 2.29 14.78
N ALA A 143 5.68 1.36 14.82
CA ALA A 143 4.75 1.18 13.72
C ALA A 143 3.41 0.55 14.13
N ASN A 144 2.41 0.76 13.28
CA ASN A 144 1.17 0.01 13.26
C ASN A 144 1.29 -1.09 12.20
N PHE A 145 1.35 -2.35 12.60
CA PHE A 145 1.32 -3.48 11.67
C PHE A 145 -0.11 -3.97 11.47
N GLY A 146 -0.61 -3.90 10.23
CA GLY A 146 -1.87 -4.53 9.85
C GLY A 146 -1.63 -5.96 9.38
N VAL A 147 -2.38 -6.90 9.91
CA VAL A 147 -2.20 -8.34 9.64
C VAL A 147 -3.55 -9.00 9.37
N VAL A 148 -3.58 -9.87 8.35
CA VAL A 148 -4.66 -10.85 8.14
C VAL A 148 -4.07 -12.23 7.93
N ASP A 149 -4.85 -13.27 8.23
CA ASP A 149 -4.46 -14.67 7.98
C ASP A 149 -5.59 -15.48 7.33
N ALA A 150 -5.25 -16.67 6.83
CA ALA A 150 -6.19 -17.57 6.16
C ALA A 150 -7.24 -18.20 7.12
N LYS A 151 -7.12 -17.98 8.42
CA LYS A 151 -8.11 -18.43 9.42
C LYS A 151 -9.16 -17.34 9.73
N GLY A 152 -9.11 -16.22 9.01
CA GLY A 152 -10.03 -15.09 9.18
C GLY A 152 -9.56 -14.07 10.22
N GLY A 153 -8.35 -14.20 10.76
CA GLY A 153 -7.73 -13.20 11.61
C GLY A 153 -7.55 -11.87 10.88
N ALA A 154 -7.86 -10.74 11.56
CA ALA A 154 -7.70 -9.40 11.02
C ALA A 154 -7.44 -8.41 12.17
N ALA A 155 -6.23 -7.85 12.28
CA ALA A 155 -5.88 -6.96 13.38
C ALA A 155 -4.81 -5.94 13.02
N PHE A 156 -4.82 -4.79 13.73
CA PHE A 156 -3.66 -3.92 13.85
C PHE A 156 -2.90 -4.21 15.15
N TYR A 157 -1.57 -4.09 15.06
CA TYR A 157 -0.65 -4.15 16.18
C TYR A 157 0.15 -2.85 16.26
N GLU A 158 -0.18 -1.99 17.22
CA GLU A 158 0.60 -0.80 17.53
C GLU A 158 1.82 -1.23 18.34
N THR A 159 3.01 -1.11 17.75
CA THR A 159 4.21 -1.80 18.21
C THR A 159 5.36 -0.84 18.40
N ASP A 160 5.99 -0.93 19.57
CA ASP A 160 7.26 -0.30 19.90
C ASP A 160 8.37 -1.37 20.16
N PRO A 161 9.64 -1.00 20.46
CA PRO A 161 10.69 -1.98 20.71
C PRO A 161 10.40 -2.97 21.84
N TYR A 162 9.55 -2.65 22.79
CA TYR A 162 9.34 -3.45 24.02
C TYR A 162 7.94 -4.05 24.14
N SER A 163 6.94 -3.42 23.54
CA SER A 163 5.53 -3.79 23.70
C SER A 163 4.78 -3.75 22.38
N PHE A 164 3.57 -4.27 22.42
CA PHE A 164 2.56 -4.08 21.38
C PHE A 164 1.15 -4.10 21.96
N ILE A 165 0.24 -3.42 21.30
CA ILE A 165 -1.20 -3.45 21.59
C ILE A 165 -1.92 -3.95 20.35
N LYS A 166 -2.73 -5.01 20.52
CA LYS A 166 -3.57 -5.57 19.46
C LYS A 166 -4.93 -4.88 19.42
N TYR A 167 -5.35 -4.50 18.24
CA TYR A 167 -6.71 -4.06 17.92
C TYR A 167 -7.31 -5.05 16.95
N ASP A 168 -8.23 -5.90 17.42
CA ASP A 168 -8.84 -6.96 16.60
C ASP A 168 -10.06 -6.40 15.85
N ALA A 169 -10.00 -6.44 14.51
CA ALA A 169 -11.11 -5.97 13.66
C ALA A 169 -12.32 -6.93 13.69
N ASN A 170 -12.15 -8.16 14.20
CA ASN A 170 -13.26 -9.08 14.39
C ASN A 170 -14.04 -8.81 15.70
N ASP A 171 -13.43 -8.13 16.67
CA ASP A 171 -14.08 -7.77 17.92
C ASP A 171 -14.99 -6.54 17.73
N PRO A 172 -16.32 -6.66 17.85
CA PRO A 172 -17.23 -5.53 17.68
C PRO A 172 -17.09 -4.45 18.76
N THR A 173 -16.46 -4.74 19.89
CA THR A 173 -16.16 -3.74 20.93
C THR A 173 -14.98 -2.86 20.56
N VAL A 174 -14.06 -3.37 19.74
CA VAL A 174 -12.86 -2.68 19.23
C VAL A 174 -13.15 -2.02 17.87
N ALA A 175 -13.80 -2.74 16.98
CA ALA A 175 -14.12 -2.31 15.62
C ALA A 175 -15.63 -2.52 15.33
N PRO A 176 -16.51 -1.61 15.76
CA PRO A 176 -17.97 -1.77 15.63
C PRO A 176 -18.42 -2.07 14.19
N HIS A 177 -17.76 -1.45 13.21
CA HIS A 177 -18.05 -1.63 11.78
C HIS A 177 -17.19 -2.72 11.11
N GLY A 178 -16.33 -3.42 11.86
CA GLY A 178 -15.46 -4.49 11.33
C GLY A 178 -14.26 -4.00 10.51
N TYR A 179 -13.87 -2.73 10.64
CA TYR A 179 -12.64 -2.22 10.05
C TYR A 179 -11.91 -1.28 11.01
N LEU A 180 -10.62 -1.16 10.81
CA LEU A 180 -9.71 -0.29 11.54
C LEU A 180 -8.85 0.47 10.54
N LEU A 181 -8.57 1.74 10.83
CA LEU A 181 -7.79 2.65 9.98
C LEU A 181 -6.55 3.13 10.73
N ARG A 182 -5.42 3.28 10.02
CA ARG A 182 -4.20 3.85 10.59
C ARG A 182 -3.46 4.69 9.56
N THR A 183 -2.98 5.84 10.03
CA THR A 183 -1.98 6.64 9.33
C THR A 183 -0.66 6.62 10.13
N ASN A 184 -0.02 7.75 10.33
CA ASN A 184 1.29 7.81 10.99
C ASN A 184 1.20 8.22 12.46
N PHE A 185 0.22 7.71 13.14
CA PHE A 185 0.09 7.73 14.60
C PHE A 185 -0.56 6.44 15.09
N SER A 186 -0.24 6.08 16.32
CA SER A 186 -0.89 4.99 17.06
C SER A 186 -1.97 5.57 17.97
N ALA A 187 -3.12 4.88 18.07
CA ALA A 187 -4.21 5.31 18.95
C ALA A 187 -3.80 5.24 20.43
N SER A 188 -2.91 4.32 20.78
CA SER A 188 -2.33 4.17 22.12
C SER A 188 -1.20 5.14 22.44
N GLY A 189 -0.71 5.88 21.44
CA GLY A 189 0.42 6.81 21.59
C GLY A 189 0.02 8.15 22.19
N THR A 190 1.00 9.04 22.33
CA THR A 190 0.74 10.41 22.83
C THR A 190 -0.14 11.17 21.83
N PRO A 191 -1.30 11.68 22.24
CA PRO A 191 -2.18 12.46 21.37
C PRO A 191 -1.44 13.64 20.72
N GLU A 192 -1.82 13.97 19.48
CA GLU A 192 -1.32 15.12 18.71
C GLU A 192 0.19 15.12 18.43
N ARG A 193 0.91 14.04 18.79
CA ARG A 193 2.34 13.89 18.55
C ARG A 193 2.69 13.19 17.24
N GLY A 194 1.77 12.44 16.68
CA GLY A 194 1.96 11.72 15.41
C GLY A 194 1.72 12.60 14.19
N GLN A 195 1.52 11.96 13.05
CA GLN A 195 1.28 12.60 11.76
C GLN A 195 0.12 11.96 11.01
N GLY A 196 -0.37 12.67 9.97
CA GLY A 196 -1.40 12.15 9.09
C GLY A 196 -2.82 12.24 9.63
N TYR A 197 -3.08 13.04 10.66
CA TYR A 197 -4.42 13.24 11.22
C TYR A 197 -5.43 13.74 10.19
N ILE A 198 -5.01 14.63 9.27
CA ILE A 198 -5.87 15.15 8.18
C ILE A 198 -6.26 14.02 7.22
N ARG A 199 -5.29 13.16 6.85
CA ARG A 199 -5.56 11.98 6.00
C ARG A 199 -6.44 10.97 6.71
N TYR A 200 -6.22 10.75 8.02
CA TYR A 200 -7.05 9.88 8.84
C TYR A 200 -8.51 10.34 8.86
N GLN A 201 -8.77 11.64 8.97
CA GLN A 201 -10.13 12.18 8.87
C GLN A 201 -10.75 11.87 7.50
N THR A 202 -10.02 12.13 6.40
CA THR A 202 -10.51 11.82 5.05
C THR A 202 -10.78 10.33 4.86
N GLU A 203 -9.88 9.48 5.36
CA GLU A 203 -10.02 8.03 5.34
C GLU A 203 -11.24 7.57 6.13
N THR A 204 -11.45 8.14 7.32
CA THR A 204 -12.60 7.83 8.18
C THR A 204 -13.92 8.16 7.50
N ASP A 205 -14.05 9.36 6.95
CA ASP A 205 -15.26 9.78 6.22
C ASP A 205 -15.53 8.89 5.02
N LEU A 206 -14.48 8.53 4.28
CA LEU A 206 -14.57 7.70 3.10
C LEU A 206 -15.00 6.27 3.42
N PHE A 207 -14.39 5.65 4.43
CA PHE A 207 -14.72 4.28 4.83
C PHE A 207 -16.10 4.18 5.46
N GLN A 208 -16.52 5.18 6.23
CA GLN A 208 -17.88 5.25 6.73
C GLN A 208 -18.91 5.32 5.60
N TRP A 209 -18.65 6.17 4.60
CA TRP A 209 -19.49 6.26 3.42
C TRP A 209 -19.55 4.94 2.65
N GLY A 210 -18.40 4.30 2.41
CA GLY A 210 -18.33 3.00 1.72
C GLY A 210 -19.02 1.88 2.47
N PHE A 211 -18.87 1.82 3.79
CA PHE A 211 -19.52 0.82 4.65
C PHE A 211 -21.04 0.95 4.65
N LEU A 212 -21.57 2.18 4.75
CA LEU A 212 -23.01 2.44 4.73
C LEU A 212 -23.64 2.29 3.34
N GLY A 213 -22.86 2.40 2.29
CA GLY A 213 -23.29 2.27 0.92
C GLY A 213 -23.22 0.83 0.37
N GLU A 214 -22.33 0.62 -0.60
CA GLU A 214 -22.19 -0.68 -1.27
C GLU A 214 -21.37 -1.72 -0.48
N GLY A 215 -20.79 -1.33 0.66
CA GLY A 215 -19.87 -2.13 1.47
C GLY A 215 -18.42 -2.04 1.01
N LEU A 216 -17.52 -2.46 1.88
CA LEU A 216 -16.09 -2.42 1.61
C LEU A 216 -15.69 -3.58 0.71
N SER A 217 -15.01 -3.28 -0.39
CA SER A 217 -14.58 -4.25 -1.39
C SER A 217 -13.26 -3.82 -2.04
N VAL A 218 -12.60 -4.72 -2.74
CA VAL A 218 -11.40 -4.40 -3.55
C VAL A 218 -11.71 -3.24 -4.52
N ASN A 219 -12.87 -3.28 -5.18
CA ASN A 219 -13.26 -2.24 -6.14
C ASN A 219 -13.47 -0.87 -5.47
N PHE A 220 -14.12 -0.82 -4.31
CA PHE A 220 -14.27 0.40 -3.51
C PHE A 220 -12.90 0.96 -3.11
N ILE A 221 -12.02 0.12 -2.55
CA ILE A 221 -10.71 0.56 -2.08
C ILE A 221 -9.85 1.05 -3.25
N LEU A 222 -9.87 0.35 -4.38
CA LEU A 222 -9.08 0.73 -5.56
C LEU A 222 -9.53 2.07 -6.14
N ASN A 223 -10.83 2.30 -6.28
CA ASN A 223 -11.35 3.45 -7.00
C ASN A 223 -11.58 4.68 -6.11
N GLU A 224 -11.95 4.47 -4.84
CA GLU A 224 -12.31 5.57 -3.93
C GLU A 224 -11.19 5.89 -2.93
N ALA A 225 -10.54 4.88 -2.32
CA ALA A 225 -9.51 5.11 -1.32
C ALA A 225 -8.11 5.31 -1.95
N THR A 226 -7.71 4.40 -2.83
CA THR A 226 -6.37 4.40 -3.43
C THR A 226 -6.13 5.61 -4.36
N THR A 227 -7.18 6.08 -5.05
CA THR A 227 -7.13 7.25 -5.95
C THR A 227 -7.91 8.45 -5.41
N CYS A 228 -8.03 8.57 -4.10
CA CYS A 228 -8.84 9.58 -3.44
C CYS A 228 -8.35 11.01 -3.74
N LEU A 229 -9.23 11.80 -4.34
CA LEU A 229 -9.01 13.22 -4.65
C LEU A 229 -9.82 14.14 -3.71
N ARG A 230 -10.14 13.63 -2.53
CA ARG A 230 -10.90 14.33 -1.49
C ARG A 230 -10.00 14.73 -0.32
N HIS A 231 -10.32 15.88 0.28
CA HIS A 231 -9.64 16.42 1.44
C HIS A 231 -10.69 16.92 2.45
N SER A 232 -11.01 16.09 3.46
CA SER A 232 -12.14 16.34 4.37
C SER A 232 -12.01 17.61 5.20
N LEU A 233 -10.79 17.97 5.66
CA LEU A 233 -10.59 19.19 6.45
C LEU A 233 -10.97 20.47 5.68
N THR A 234 -10.69 20.52 4.37
CA THR A 234 -10.99 21.69 3.54
C THR A 234 -12.33 21.57 2.79
N GLY A 235 -12.97 20.41 2.84
CA GLY A 235 -14.19 20.12 2.09
C GLY A 235 -13.98 20.02 0.56
N VAL A 236 -12.71 20.01 0.09
CA VAL A 236 -12.39 19.90 -1.34
C VAL A 236 -12.58 18.47 -1.81
N ASP A 237 -13.29 18.30 -2.93
CA ASP A 237 -13.34 17.05 -3.70
C ASP A 237 -13.09 17.40 -5.19
N LEU A 238 -11.85 17.21 -5.62
CA LEU A 238 -11.44 17.57 -6.98
C LEU A 238 -12.17 16.73 -8.04
N ALA A 239 -12.53 15.48 -7.72
CA ALA A 239 -13.23 14.61 -8.67
C ALA A 239 -14.68 15.00 -8.90
N ARG A 240 -15.30 15.67 -7.93
CA ARG A 240 -16.71 16.14 -7.98
C ARG A 240 -16.84 17.63 -8.25
N GLY A 241 -15.74 18.37 -8.23
CA GLY A 241 -15.67 19.78 -8.55
C GLY A 241 -15.68 20.04 -10.06
N PRO A 242 -15.61 21.33 -10.46
CA PRO A 242 -15.45 21.72 -11.87
C PRO A 242 -14.15 21.14 -12.45
N LEU A 243 -14.28 20.42 -13.56
CA LEU A 243 -13.09 19.87 -14.25
C LEU A 243 -12.44 20.95 -15.14
N PRO A 244 -11.09 20.99 -15.19
CA PRO A 244 -10.37 21.75 -16.21
C PRO A 244 -10.81 21.35 -17.63
N GLU A 245 -10.74 22.29 -18.58
CA GLU A 245 -11.19 22.03 -19.95
C GLU A 245 -10.41 20.92 -20.62
N SER A 246 -9.08 21.02 -20.56
CA SER A 246 -8.16 20.07 -21.21
C SER A 246 -6.89 19.84 -20.39
N ALA A 247 -6.12 18.85 -20.80
CA ALA A 247 -4.75 18.63 -20.31
C ALA A 247 -3.71 19.63 -20.85
N ALA A 248 -4.06 20.44 -21.86
CA ALA A 248 -3.13 21.40 -22.49
C ALA A 248 -2.95 22.67 -21.63
N THR A 249 -3.99 23.10 -20.93
CA THR A 249 -3.94 24.28 -20.05
C THR A 249 -3.61 23.86 -18.62
N PRO A 250 -2.50 24.36 -18.04
CA PRO A 250 -2.15 24.04 -16.65
C PRO A 250 -3.27 24.42 -15.68
N SER A 251 -3.62 23.50 -14.80
CA SER A 251 -4.59 23.69 -13.72
C SER A 251 -3.98 23.25 -12.39
N ILE A 252 -3.13 24.12 -11.84
CA ILE A 252 -2.35 23.83 -10.64
C ILE A 252 -3.23 23.98 -9.40
N VAL A 253 -3.29 22.93 -8.59
CA VAL A 253 -4.00 22.89 -7.30
C VAL A 253 -3.07 22.49 -6.17
N SER A 254 -3.33 22.98 -4.96
CA SER A 254 -2.66 22.48 -3.76
C SER A 254 -3.06 21.02 -3.52
N PHE A 255 -2.08 20.16 -3.29
CA PHE A 255 -2.27 18.71 -3.17
C PHE A 255 -1.52 18.12 -1.96
N ALA A 256 -1.38 18.92 -0.91
CA ALA A 256 -0.87 18.48 0.38
C ALA A 256 -1.97 17.75 1.16
N ASP A 257 -1.57 16.78 1.97
CA ASP A 257 -2.43 16.02 2.91
C ASP A 257 -3.60 15.22 2.30
N PHE A 258 -3.63 15.06 0.98
CA PHE A 258 -4.49 14.06 0.35
C PHE A 258 -3.99 12.64 0.68
N ILE A 259 -4.87 11.64 0.61
CA ILE A 259 -4.49 10.22 0.78
C ILE A 259 -3.48 9.83 -0.29
N VAL A 260 -3.76 10.11 -1.56
CA VAL A 260 -2.76 10.01 -2.64
C VAL A 260 -2.02 11.34 -2.80
N ARG A 261 -0.69 11.30 -2.94
CA ARG A 261 0.13 12.51 -3.08
C ARG A 261 1.46 12.22 -3.80
N TYR A 262 2.33 13.21 -3.90
CA TYR A 262 3.62 13.05 -4.59
C TYR A 262 4.48 11.91 -4.02
N SER A 263 4.52 11.77 -2.69
CA SER A 263 5.29 10.69 -2.03
C SER A 263 4.65 9.31 -2.11
N THR A 264 3.43 9.18 -2.66
CA THR A 264 2.80 7.88 -2.86
C THR A 264 3.48 7.15 -4.00
N THR A 265 4.06 5.99 -3.69
CA THR A 265 4.95 5.24 -4.59
C THR A 265 4.47 3.85 -4.92
N ALA A 266 3.55 3.32 -4.13
CA ALA A 266 2.88 2.05 -4.37
C ALA A 266 1.59 1.97 -3.54
N SER A 267 0.67 1.12 -3.97
CA SER A 267 -0.46 0.69 -3.16
C SER A 267 -0.69 -0.80 -3.34
N MET A 268 -1.19 -1.44 -2.30
CA MET A 268 -1.56 -2.85 -2.37
C MET A 268 -2.84 -3.09 -1.59
N ILE A 269 -3.77 -3.80 -2.22
CA ILE A 269 -4.97 -4.31 -1.58
C ILE A 269 -4.79 -5.82 -1.53
N ILE A 270 -4.67 -6.39 -0.33
CA ILE A 270 -4.53 -7.84 -0.16
C ILE A 270 -5.88 -8.38 0.27
N GLN A 271 -6.52 -9.09 -0.63
CA GLN A 271 -7.77 -9.79 -0.36
C GLN A 271 -7.43 -11.20 0.16
N GLY A 272 -7.72 -11.45 1.41
CA GLY A 272 -7.59 -12.76 2.04
C GLY A 272 -8.61 -13.77 1.49
N VAL A 273 -8.73 -14.88 2.18
CA VAL A 273 -9.63 -15.98 1.82
C VAL A 273 -10.81 -16.05 2.79
N ALA A 274 -11.95 -16.56 2.33
CA ALA A 274 -13.06 -16.90 3.21
C ALA A 274 -12.73 -18.18 4.00
N GLN A 275 -13.42 -18.40 5.09
CA GLN A 275 -13.22 -19.59 5.91
C GLN A 275 -13.40 -20.88 5.07
N GLY A 276 -12.39 -21.74 5.08
CA GLY A 276 -12.38 -23.00 4.33
C GLY A 276 -11.90 -22.89 2.88
N GLU A 277 -11.62 -21.69 2.35
CA GLU A 277 -10.95 -21.55 1.06
C GLU A 277 -9.44 -21.83 1.17
N PRO A 278 -8.81 -22.32 0.10
CA PRO A 278 -7.35 -22.49 0.06
C PRO A 278 -6.64 -21.14 0.27
N ALA A 279 -5.66 -21.13 1.16
CA ALA A 279 -4.83 -19.95 1.45
C ALA A 279 -4.11 -19.40 0.20
N SER A 280 -3.80 -20.26 -0.77
CA SER A 280 -3.16 -19.92 -2.04
C SER A 280 -3.99 -18.97 -2.92
N LEU A 281 -5.28 -18.78 -2.62
CA LEU A 281 -6.17 -17.82 -3.31
C LEU A 281 -6.04 -16.40 -2.77
N THR A 282 -5.23 -16.16 -1.73
CA THR A 282 -4.93 -14.81 -1.26
C THR A 282 -4.39 -13.98 -2.42
N THR A 283 -5.09 -12.89 -2.73
CA THR A 283 -4.85 -12.09 -3.93
C THR A 283 -4.26 -10.73 -3.56
N LEU A 284 -3.11 -10.40 -4.14
CA LEU A 284 -2.44 -9.11 -3.97
C LEU A 284 -2.74 -8.23 -5.19
N TRP A 285 -3.70 -7.33 -5.07
CA TRP A 285 -4.01 -6.31 -6.08
C TRP A 285 -2.97 -5.19 -5.97
N THR A 286 -1.96 -5.27 -6.84
CA THR A 286 -0.71 -4.51 -6.74
C THR A 286 -0.72 -3.31 -7.68
N VAL A 287 -0.52 -2.12 -7.13
CA VAL A 287 -0.27 -0.85 -7.83
C VAL A 287 1.18 -0.47 -7.56
N LEU A 288 2.07 -0.77 -8.49
CA LEU A 288 3.52 -0.57 -8.33
C LEU A 288 3.94 0.76 -8.98
N GLY A 289 3.73 1.85 -8.28
CA GLY A 289 3.94 3.22 -8.72
C GLY A 289 2.89 4.15 -8.11
N SER A 290 2.77 5.37 -8.65
CA SER A 290 1.73 6.31 -8.22
C SER A 290 0.34 5.81 -8.60
N PRO A 291 -0.63 5.74 -7.67
CA PRO A 291 -1.99 5.31 -7.98
C PRO A 291 -2.75 6.19 -8.98
N LEU A 292 -2.27 7.40 -9.25
CA LEU A 292 -2.86 8.27 -10.28
C LEU A 292 -2.40 7.91 -11.70
N THR A 293 -1.40 7.02 -11.83
CA THR A 293 -0.73 6.72 -13.11
C THR A 293 -0.37 5.25 -13.31
N THR A 294 -0.72 4.36 -12.36
CA THR A 294 -0.32 2.94 -12.41
C THR A 294 -1.54 2.03 -12.45
N PRO A 295 -1.70 1.21 -13.51
CA PRO A 295 -2.69 0.14 -13.53
C PRO A 295 -2.48 -0.89 -12.41
N VAL A 296 -3.59 -1.40 -11.85
CA VAL A 296 -3.56 -2.47 -10.85
C VAL A 296 -3.35 -3.83 -11.52
N LEU A 297 -2.51 -4.68 -10.92
CA LEU A 297 -2.36 -6.07 -11.36
C LEU A 297 -2.57 -7.02 -10.18
N PRO A 298 -3.43 -8.04 -10.32
CA PRO A 298 -3.56 -9.09 -9.32
C PRO A 298 -2.36 -10.05 -9.42
N VAL A 299 -1.75 -10.41 -8.29
CA VAL A 299 -0.68 -11.39 -8.24
C VAL A 299 -0.94 -12.41 -7.11
N TRP A 300 -0.44 -13.63 -7.29
CA TRP A 300 -0.59 -14.75 -6.35
C TRP A 300 0.76 -15.39 -6.08
N VAL A 301 1.04 -15.73 -4.83
CA VAL A 301 2.29 -16.39 -4.44
C VAL A 301 2.47 -17.72 -5.18
N GLN A 302 1.40 -18.50 -5.32
CA GLN A 302 1.42 -19.80 -6.01
C GLN A 302 1.74 -19.71 -7.52
N TYR A 303 1.57 -18.54 -8.14
CA TYR A 303 1.84 -18.30 -9.56
C TYR A 303 2.98 -17.27 -9.75
N ALA A 304 3.92 -17.21 -8.82
CA ALA A 304 5.02 -16.23 -8.84
C ALA A 304 5.85 -16.30 -10.15
N GLU A 305 6.03 -17.47 -10.73
CA GLU A 305 6.77 -17.68 -11.98
C GLU A 305 6.01 -17.19 -13.23
N GLN A 306 4.69 -17.02 -13.15
CA GLN A 306 3.84 -16.55 -14.24
C GLN A 306 3.62 -15.03 -14.18
N ILE A 307 3.98 -14.37 -13.08
CA ILE A 307 3.83 -12.92 -12.91
C ILE A 307 4.66 -12.19 -13.97
N PRO A 308 4.10 -11.16 -14.63
CA PRO A 308 4.81 -10.40 -15.66
C PRO A 308 6.14 -9.81 -15.14
N PRO A 309 7.24 -9.98 -15.89
CA PRO A 309 8.56 -9.51 -15.46
C PRO A 309 8.64 -8.00 -15.23
N GLN A 310 7.70 -7.22 -15.79
CA GLN A 310 7.62 -5.77 -15.61
C GLN A 310 7.34 -5.33 -14.17
N LEU A 311 6.91 -6.24 -13.27
CA LEU A 311 6.73 -5.96 -11.85
C LEU A 311 8.00 -6.22 -11.04
N PHE A 312 8.94 -7.02 -11.56
CA PHE A 312 10.20 -7.34 -10.91
C PHE A 312 11.31 -6.36 -11.30
N ALA A 313 12.46 -6.45 -10.61
CA ALA A 313 13.62 -5.63 -10.93
C ALA A 313 14.10 -5.88 -12.37
N GLY A 314 14.20 -4.81 -13.15
CA GLY A 314 14.85 -4.80 -14.47
C GLY A 314 16.36 -4.49 -14.36
N HIS A 315 17.00 -4.21 -15.50
CA HIS A 315 18.42 -3.84 -15.57
C HIS A 315 18.77 -2.64 -14.69
N ASN A 316 17.84 -1.70 -14.51
CA ASN A 316 18.01 -0.50 -13.69
C ASN A 316 17.52 -0.68 -12.24
N ARG A 317 17.39 -1.90 -11.76
CA ARG A 317 16.88 -2.27 -10.42
C ARG A 317 15.41 -1.95 -10.15
N SER A 318 14.83 -0.90 -10.76
CA SER A 318 13.41 -0.59 -10.67
C SER A 318 12.58 -1.48 -11.60
N ALA A 319 11.34 -1.77 -11.22
CA ALA A 319 10.38 -2.45 -12.09
C ALA A 319 9.99 -1.55 -13.28
N ALA A 320 9.87 -2.11 -14.49
CA ALA A 320 9.50 -1.35 -15.68
C ALA A 320 8.13 -0.65 -15.51
N LEU A 321 7.17 -1.32 -14.88
CA LEU A 321 5.86 -0.74 -14.56
C LEU A 321 5.98 0.49 -13.64
N ASN A 322 6.84 0.42 -12.62
CA ASN A 322 7.10 1.55 -11.74
C ASN A 322 7.76 2.71 -12.50
N ALA A 323 8.75 2.43 -13.33
CA ALA A 323 9.43 3.44 -14.13
C ALA A 323 8.47 4.16 -15.11
N ALA A 324 7.56 3.43 -15.77
CA ALA A 324 6.54 4.02 -16.63
C ALA A 324 5.56 4.91 -15.83
N SER A 325 5.16 4.47 -14.65
CA SER A 325 4.33 5.26 -13.73
C SER A 325 5.01 6.59 -13.34
N LEU A 326 6.30 6.56 -13.00
CA LEU A 326 7.05 7.76 -12.61
C LEU A 326 7.13 8.78 -13.76
N ARG A 327 7.30 8.33 -15.01
CA ARG A 327 7.27 9.21 -16.18
C ARG A 327 5.93 9.95 -16.35
N LEU A 328 4.79 9.29 -16.09
CA LEU A 328 3.47 9.93 -16.10
C LEU A 328 3.26 10.83 -14.88
N LYS A 329 3.67 10.38 -13.70
CA LYS A 329 3.60 11.16 -12.47
C LYS A 329 4.33 12.50 -12.60
N ASP A 330 5.48 12.50 -13.23
CA ASP A 330 6.27 13.71 -13.50
C ASP A 330 5.50 14.76 -14.32
N ARG A 331 4.58 14.34 -15.19
CA ARG A 331 3.68 15.25 -15.92
C ARG A 331 2.57 15.81 -15.05
N CYS A 332 2.11 15.04 -14.04
CA CYS A 332 1.09 15.47 -13.09
C CYS A 332 1.65 16.41 -12.01
N PHE A 333 2.97 16.36 -11.74
CA PHE A 333 3.67 17.23 -10.79
C PHE A 333 4.77 18.02 -11.52
N PRO A 334 4.40 19.07 -12.27
CA PRO A 334 5.31 19.72 -13.22
C PRO A 334 6.35 20.63 -12.57
N LEU A 335 6.10 21.08 -11.33
CA LEU A 335 7.00 22.02 -10.64
C LEU A 335 8.20 21.28 -10.05
N LYS A 336 9.41 21.52 -10.60
CA LYS A 336 10.66 20.82 -10.26
C LYS A 336 11.45 21.50 -9.13
N VAL A 337 10.75 22.16 -8.22
CA VAL A 337 11.28 22.76 -6.98
C VAL A 337 10.84 21.94 -5.78
N PRO A 338 11.50 22.04 -4.61
CA PRO A 338 11.15 21.23 -3.44
C PRO A 338 9.68 21.34 -3.04
N GLU A 339 9.12 22.54 -3.06
CA GLU A 339 7.72 22.84 -2.74
C GLU A 339 6.75 22.33 -3.81
N GLY A 340 7.24 22.12 -5.03
CA GLY A 340 6.45 21.66 -6.18
C GLY A 340 5.77 20.30 -5.97
N LYS A 341 6.31 19.50 -5.04
CA LYS A 341 5.72 18.22 -4.62
C LYS A 341 4.32 18.36 -4.00
N SER A 342 3.97 19.55 -3.53
CA SER A 342 2.66 19.87 -2.96
C SER A 342 1.67 20.44 -3.98
N TYR A 343 2.02 20.47 -5.27
CA TYR A 343 1.19 21.05 -6.31
C TYR A 343 0.98 20.09 -7.47
N LEU A 344 -0.29 19.80 -7.76
CA LEU A 344 -0.73 18.90 -8.83
C LEU A 344 -1.27 19.71 -9.99
N ASP A 345 -0.88 19.37 -11.23
CA ASP A 345 -1.63 19.80 -12.43
C ASP A 345 -2.84 18.90 -12.60
N PHE A 346 -3.97 19.36 -12.08
CA PHE A 346 -5.20 18.58 -12.06
C PHE A 346 -5.74 18.28 -13.47
N GLY A 347 -5.49 19.16 -14.45
CA GLY A 347 -5.85 18.92 -15.85
C GLY A 347 -5.19 17.69 -16.46
N LYS A 348 -3.99 17.32 -16.00
CA LYS A 348 -3.29 16.08 -16.40
C LYS A 348 -3.92 14.84 -15.79
N VAL A 349 -4.60 14.97 -14.65
CA VAL A 349 -5.21 13.86 -13.92
C VAL A 349 -6.65 13.65 -14.35
N MET A 350 -7.44 14.73 -14.39
CA MET A 350 -8.84 14.74 -14.84
C MET A 350 -9.17 16.04 -15.58
N ASN A 351 -9.90 15.94 -16.68
CA ASN A 351 -10.37 17.08 -17.46
C ASN A 351 -11.68 16.74 -18.21
N ARG A 352 -12.32 17.75 -18.82
CA ARG A 352 -13.59 17.57 -19.55
C ARG A 352 -13.47 16.74 -20.81
N GLU A 353 -12.30 16.73 -21.44
CA GLU A 353 -12.03 15.90 -22.63
C GLU A 353 -11.89 14.40 -22.31
N GLY A 354 -11.82 14.00 -21.03
CA GLY A 354 -11.62 12.62 -20.62
C GLY A 354 -10.21 12.09 -20.92
N THR A 355 -9.23 12.96 -21.14
CA THR A 355 -7.87 12.60 -21.54
C THR A 355 -6.89 12.46 -20.36
N GLY A 356 -7.35 12.76 -19.13
CA GLY A 356 -6.54 12.71 -17.93
C GLY A 356 -6.08 11.29 -17.57
N THR A 357 -4.93 11.20 -16.87
CA THR A 357 -4.31 9.92 -16.49
C THR A 357 -5.26 9.04 -15.69
N LEU A 358 -5.92 9.60 -14.67
CA LEU A 358 -6.84 8.84 -13.81
C LEU A 358 -8.13 8.43 -14.55
N GLN A 359 -8.63 9.25 -15.48
CA GLN A 359 -9.82 8.91 -16.26
C GLN A 359 -9.57 7.69 -17.15
N LYS A 360 -8.46 7.68 -17.90
CA LYS A 360 -8.05 6.51 -18.70
C LYS A 360 -7.68 5.31 -17.81
N LEU A 361 -7.02 5.56 -16.67
CA LEU A 361 -6.65 4.53 -15.72
C LEU A 361 -7.86 3.77 -15.18
N ARG A 362 -8.94 4.47 -14.83
CA ARG A 362 -10.18 3.85 -14.34
C ARG A 362 -10.78 2.85 -15.34
N VAL A 363 -10.73 3.17 -16.63
CA VAL A 363 -11.18 2.26 -17.69
C VAL A 363 -10.34 0.99 -17.72
N VAL A 364 -9.01 1.13 -17.69
CA VAL A 364 -8.10 -0.01 -17.70
C VAL A 364 -8.22 -0.81 -16.42
N ASN A 365 -8.27 -0.18 -15.25
CA ASN A 365 -8.44 -0.87 -13.97
C ASN A 365 -9.73 -1.70 -13.92
N ALA A 366 -10.83 -1.20 -14.49
CA ALA A 366 -12.07 -1.96 -14.57
C ALA A 366 -11.91 -3.27 -15.38
N LEU A 367 -11.16 -3.23 -16.48
CA LEU A 367 -10.82 -4.43 -17.26
C LEU A 367 -9.91 -5.38 -16.48
N LEU A 368 -8.88 -4.86 -15.82
CA LEU A 368 -7.91 -5.66 -15.06
C LEU A 368 -8.55 -6.32 -13.84
N VAL A 369 -9.43 -5.60 -13.12
CA VAL A 369 -10.18 -6.16 -11.99
C VAL A 369 -11.14 -7.24 -12.47
N LYS A 370 -11.86 -7.01 -13.57
CA LYS A 370 -12.76 -8.01 -14.16
C LYS A 370 -11.99 -9.29 -14.55
N GLU A 371 -10.87 -9.15 -15.24
CA GLU A 371 -10.06 -10.30 -15.66
C GLU A 371 -9.42 -11.03 -14.46
N GLY A 372 -8.85 -10.27 -13.49
CA GLY A 372 -8.31 -10.86 -12.27
C GLY A 372 -9.36 -11.60 -11.44
N THR A 373 -10.58 -11.05 -11.33
CA THR A 373 -11.70 -11.70 -10.65
C THR A 373 -12.12 -12.97 -11.38
N ARG A 374 -12.22 -12.93 -12.73
CA ARG A 374 -12.53 -14.10 -13.56
C ARG A 374 -11.51 -15.22 -13.36
N LEU A 375 -10.23 -14.88 -13.33
CA LEU A 375 -9.15 -15.83 -13.10
C LEU A 375 -9.23 -16.43 -11.70
N LEU A 376 -9.48 -15.61 -10.67
CA LEU A 376 -9.65 -16.06 -9.30
C LEU A 376 -10.86 -17.00 -9.13
N GLU A 377 -11.97 -16.77 -9.83
CA GLU A 377 -13.12 -17.68 -9.83
C GLU A 377 -12.80 -19.04 -10.47
N LYS A 378 -12.02 -19.04 -11.56
CA LYS A 378 -11.50 -20.29 -12.14
C LYS A 378 -10.59 -21.03 -11.15
N MET A 379 -9.71 -20.32 -10.43
CA MET A 379 -8.86 -20.91 -9.39
C MET A 379 -9.69 -21.54 -8.27
N ARG A 380 -10.76 -20.89 -7.82
CA ARG A 380 -11.70 -21.42 -6.80
C ARG A 380 -12.36 -22.73 -7.26
N SER A 381 -12.64 -22.86 -8.53
CA SER A 381 -13.23 -24.07 -9.11
C SER A 381 -12.21 -25.14 -9.48
N ALA A 382 -10.92 -24.96 -9.16
CA ALA A 382 -9.81 -25.82 -9.54
C ALA A 382 -9.73 -26.12 -11.07
N LYS A 383 -10.18 -25.17 -11.89
CA LYS A 383 -10.22 -25.28 -13.37
C LYS A 383 -9.19 -24.39 -14.07
N VAL A 384 -8.13 -24.02 -13.36
CA VAL A 384 -7.07 -23.16 -13.91
C VAL A 384 -5.80 -23.97 -14.11
N THR A 385 -5.11 -23.70 -15.21
CA THR A 385 -3.79 -24.23 -15.51
C THR A 385 -2.76 -23.09 -15.61
N ASP A 386 -1.46 -23.41 -15.53
CA ASP A 386 -0.40 -22.41 -15.74
C ASP A 386 -0.49 -21.68 -17.09
N PRO A 387 -0.82 -22.36 -18.23
CA PRO A 387 -1.11 -21.67 -19.47
C PRO A 387 -2.26 -20.66 -19.38
N ASP A 388 -3.37 -20.97 -18.68
CA ASP A 388 -4.47 -20.04 -18.49
C ASP A 388 -4.01 -18.77 -17.75
N VAL A 389 -3.20 -18.94 -16.71
CA VAL A 389 -2.64 -17.81 -15.94
C VAL A 389 -1.74 -16.96 -16.81
N ARG A 390 -0.82 -17.57 -17.57
CA ARG A 390 0.06 -16.84 -18.49
C ARG A 390 -0.71 -16.10 -19.57
N GLN A 391 -1.75 -16.71 -20.15
CA GLN A 391 -2.60 -16.03 -21.13
C GLN A 391 -3.32 -14.84 -20.52
N SER A 392 -3.93 -14.99 -19.33
CA SER A 392 -4.59 -13.89 -18.64
C SER A 392 -3.63 -12.74 -18.34
N TYR A 393 -2.41 -13.02 -17.88
CA TYR A 393 -1.40 -11.99 -17.69
C TYR A 393 -0.99 -11.31 -19.01
N GLN A 394 -0.88 -12.05 -20.11
CA GLN A 394 -0.58 -11.45 -21.42
C GLN A 394 -1.69 -10.47 -21.85
N GLU A 395 -2.96 -10.84 -21.68
CA GLU A 395 -4.11 -9.99 -21.98
C GLU A 395 -4.12 -8.73 -21.09
N MET A 396 -3.87 -8.89 -19.78
CA MET A 396 -3.74 -7.76 -18.85
C MET A 396 -2.59 -6.84 -19.24
N MET A 397 -1.41 -7.38 -19.58
CA MET A 397 -0.25 -6.59 -19.98
C MET A 397 -0.44 -5.86 -21.30
N ASN A 398 -1.20 -6.42 -22.25
CA ASN A 398 -1.59 -5.71 -23.47
C ASN A 398 -2.43 -4.47 -23.13
N ALA A 399 -3.39 -4.57 -22.20
CA ALA A 399 -4.19 -3.43 -21.75
C ALA A 399 -3.33 -2.38 -21.02
N VAL A 400 -2.39 -2.81 -20.17
CA VAL A 400 -1.42 -1.95 -19.49
C VAL A 400 -0.51 -1.23 -20.49
N GLY A 401 0.02 -1.93 -21.48
CA GLY A 401 0.83 -1.36 -22.56
C GLY A 401 0.04 -0.32 -23.37
N GLY A 402 -1.20 -0.62 -23.72
CA GLY A 402 -2.09 0.32 -24.41
C GLY A 402 -2.39 1.59 -23.61
N TYR A 403 -2.54 1.47 -22.29
CA TYR A 403 -2.68 2.62 -21.40
C TYR A 403 -1.46 3.55 -21.48
N TYR A 404 -0.25 3.03 -21.28
CA TYR A 404 0.97 3.83 -21.32
C TYR A 404 1.26 4.39 -22.71
N ALA A 405 1.06 3.60 -23.75
CA ALA A 405 1.21 4.02 -25.15
C ALA A 405 0.29 5.20 -25.49
N SER A 406 -0.93 5.25 -24.92
CA SER A 406 -1.88 6.36 -25.12
C SER A 406 -1.37 7.71 -24.59
N PHE A 407 -0.27 7.69 -23.82
CA PHE A 407 0.46 8.86 -23.33
C PHE A 407 1.86 8.98 -23.95
N GLY A 408 2.23 8.14 -24.92
CA GLY A 408 3.58 8.10 -25.48
C GLY A 408 4.64 7.70 -24.45
N VAL A 409 4.31 6.73 -23.60
CA VAL A 409 5.23 6.14 -22.62
C VAL A 409 5.39 4.67 -22.93
N ASP A 410 6.62 4.21 -23.05
CA ASP A 410 6.95 2.80 -23.25
C ASP A 410 6.98 2.06 -21.89
N LEU A 411 6.59 0.77 -21.92
CA LEU A 411 6.57 -0.09 -20.75
C LEU A 411 7.73 -1.10 -20.79
#